data_6aa8987936d99f40d94496fda86d8b37
#
_entry.id   6aa8987936d99f40d94496fda86d8b37
#
_cell.length_a   1.000
_cell.length_b   1.000
_cell.length_c   1.000
_cell.angle_alpha   90.00
_cell.angle_beta   90.00
_cell.angle_gamma   90.00
#
_symmetry.space_group_name_H-M   'P 1'
#
loop_
_entity.id
_entity.type
_entity.pdbx_description
1 polymer ?
#
loop_
_entity_poly.entity_id
_entity_poly.type
_entity_poly.pdbx_seq_one_letter_code
_entity_poly.pdbx_strand_id
1 'polypeptide(L)' 'MAKALLGHLGGTDPRMLEQVRLLNRRVADLEAHVMRLQAENDHLVAQIHEGRLLTVDEALRTPASV' A
#
# COMPACT_ATOMS: atom_id res chain seq x y z
N MET A 1 23.11 9.14 -32.91
CA MET A 1 23.31 9.89 -31.69
C MET A 1 22.60 9.22 -30.53
N ALA A 2 21.29 9.30 -30.50
CA ALA A 2 20.56 8.65 -29.44
C ALA A 2 20.86 7.16 -29.42
N LYS A 3 21.02 6.62 -30.57
CA LYS A 3 21.33 5.21 -30.70
C LYS A 3 22.65 4.87 -30.03
N ALA A 4 23.63 5.72 -30.23
CA ALA A 4 24.92 5.51 -29.62
C ALA A 4 24.84 5.62 -28.12
N LEU A 5 24.06 6.56 -27.65
CA LEU A 5 23.88 6.72 -26.22
C LEU A 5 23.20 5.51 -25.62
N LEU A 6 22.15 5.04 -26.27
CA LEU A 6 21.45 3.87 -25.78
C LEU A 6 22.34 2.66 -25.78
N GLY A 7 23.11 2.49 -26.86
CA GLY A 7 24.03 1.37 -26.91
C GLY A 7 25.06 1.45 -25.83
N HIS A 8 25.55 2.66 -25.61
CA HIS A 8 26.55 2.87 -24.57
C HIS A 8 25.98 2.55 -23.19
N LEU A 9 24.80 3.07 -22.92
CA LEU A 9 24.19 2.83 -21.64
C LEU A 9 23.81 1.36 -21.46
N GLY A 10 23.22 0.80 -22.48
CA GLY A 10 22.75 -0.56 -22.39
C GLY A 10 23.86 -1.58 -22.29
N GLY A 11 24.99 -1.27 -22.92
CA GLY A 11 26.05 -2.25 -22.97
C GLY A 11 27.09 -2.09 -21.90
N THR A 12 26.96 -1.11 -21.07
CA THR A 12 28.05 -0.78 -20.18
C THR A 12 28.16 -1.69 -18.97
N ASP A 13 27.08 -1.94 -18.28
CA ASP A 13 27.25 -2.60 -16.99
C ASP A 13 26.11 -3.56 -16.67
N PRO A 14 26.36 -4.85 -16.80
CA PRO A 14 25.35 -5.85 -16.42
C PRO A 14 24.96 -5.77 -14.95
N ARG A 15 25.89 -5.37 -14.10
CA ARG A 15 25.57 -5.25 -12.69
C ARG A 15 24.55 -4.18 -12.45
N MET A 16 24.66 -3.07 -13.17
CA MET A 16 23.74 -1.99 -13.03
C MET A 16 22.34 -2.43 -13.46
N LEU A 17 22.27 -3.17 -14.54
CA LEU A 17 20.99 -3.71 -14.98
C LEU A 17 20.40 -4.64 -13.93
N GLU A 18 21.24 -5.45 -13.33
CA GLU A 18 20.80 -6.36 -12.29
C GLU A 18 20.27 -5.57 -11.08
N GLN A 19 20.98 -4.53 -10.70
CA GLN A 19 20.55 -3.71 -9.58
C GLN A 19 19.22 -3.03 -9.88
N VAL A 20 19.07 -2.53 -11.10
CA VAL A 20 17.81 -1.89 -11.48
C VAL A 20 16.66 -2.90 -11.40
N ARG A 21 16.92 -4.10 -11.86
CA ARG A 21 15.92 -5.15 -11.80
C ARG A 21 15.52 -5.46 -10.37
N LEU A 22 16.51 -5.58 -9.49
CA LEU A 22 16.25 -5.87 -8.09
C LEU A 22 15.50 -4.72 -7.44
N LEU A 23 15.88 -3.49 -7.74
CA LEU A 23 15.20 -2.34 -7.19
C LEU A 23 13.76 -2.26 -7.68
N ASN A 24 13.55 -2.54 -8.95
CA ASN A 24 12.19 -2.52 -9.48
C ASN A 24 11.33 -3.58 -8.82
N ARG A 25 11.90 -4.75 -8.58
CA ARG A 25 11.18 -5.80 -7.88
C ARG A 25 10.84 -5.36 -6.46
N ARG A 26 11.80 -4.71 -5.81
CA ARG A 26 11.57 -4.25 -4.46
C ARG A 26 10.49 -3.19 -4.39
N VAL A 27 10.50 -2.29 -5.37
CA VAL A 27 9.46 -1.26 -5.44
C VAL A 27 8.10 -1.91 -5.62
N ALA A 28 8.02 -2.90 -6.50
CA ALA A 28 6.75 -3.58 -6.72
C ALA A 28 6.27 -4.28 -5.46
N ASP A 29 7.19 -4.92 -4.73
CA ASP A 29 6.84 -5.58 -3.48
C ASP A 29 6.35 -4.58 -2.45
N LEU A 30 7.04 -3.45 -2.35
CA LEU A 30 6.64 -2.42 -1.41
C LEU A 30 5.30 -1.82 -1.76
N GLU A 31 5.05 -1.62 -3.05
CA GLU A 31 3.77 -1.08 -3.48
C GLU A 31 2.64 -2.04 -3.14
N ALA A 32 2.87 -3.33 -3.35
CA ALA A 32 1.87 -4.32 -2.98
C ALA A 32 1.62 -4.31 -1.48
N HIS A 33 2.70 -4.14 -0.72
CA HIS A 33 2.58 -4.09 0.74
C HIS A 33 1.79 -2.87 1.18
N VAL A 34 2.05 -1.73 0.56
CA VAL A 34 1.32 -0.51 0.87
C VAL A 34 -0.16 -0.68 0.56
N MET A 35 -0.48 -1.27 -0.57
CA MET A 35 -1.88 -1.49 -0.92
C MET A 35 -2.58 -2.40 0.08
N ARG A 36 -1.88 -3.42 0.55
CA ARG A 36 -2.43 -4.32 1.55
C ARG A 36 -2.67 -3.57 2.87
N LEU A 37 -1.69 -2.77 3.28
CA LEU A 37 -1.85 -2.01 4.51
C LEU A 37 -2.97 -1.01 4.41
N GLN A 38 -3.15 -0.39 3.25
CA GLN A 38 -4.26 0.53 3.06
C GLN A 38 -5.59 -0.18 3.17
N ALA A 39 -5.68 -1.37 2.60
CA ALA A 39 -6.90 -2.15 2.68
C ALA A 39 -7.21 -2.54 4.12
N GLU A 40 -6.18 -2.97 4.84
CA GLU A 40 -6.35 -3.32 6.24
C GLU A 40 -6.75 -2.12 7.06
N ASN A 41 -6.13 -0.97 6.76
CA ASN A 41 -6.44 0.26 7.47
C ASN A 41 -7.89 0.64 7.26
N ASP A 42 -8.34 0.59 6.00
CA ASP A 42 -9.72 0.92 5.69
C ASP A 42 -10.67 -0.04 6.39
N HIS A 43 -10.29 -1.31 6.44
CA HIS A 43 -11.11 -2.31 7.10
C HIS A 43 -11.22 -2.01 8.60
N LEU A 44 -10.12 -1.67 9.23
CA LEU A 44 -10.12 -1.35 10.64
C LEU A 44 -10.91 -0.10 10.93
N VAL A 45 -10.77 0.91 10.08
CA VAL A 45 -11.54 2.13 10.24
C VAL A 45 -13.03 1.84 10.13
N ALA A 46 -13.41 0.99 9.18
CA ALA A 46 -14.80 0.61 9.04
C ALA A 46 -15.31 -0.11 10.26
N GLN A 47 -14.48 -1.00 10.82
CA GLN A 47 -14.86 -1.72 12.03
C GLN A 47 -15.05 -0.78 13.20
N ILE A 48 -14.16 0.18 13.33
CA ILE A 48 -14.26 1.16 14.41
C ILE A 48 -15.53 1.97 14.24
N HIS A 49 -15.82 2.35 13.01
CA HIS A 49 -17.03 3.12 12.72
C HIS A 49 -18.28 2.33 13.09
N GLU A 50 -18.31 1.07 12.70
CA GLU A 50 -19.43 0.21 13.04
C GLU A 50 -19.56 0.04 14.56
N GLY A 51 -18.44 -0.13 15.23
CA GLY A 51 -18.45 -0.25 16.67
C GLY A 51 -19.01 0.98 17.33
N ARG A 52 -18.67 2.14 16.83
CA ARG A 52 -19.21 3.39 17.36
C ARG A 52 -20.71 3.49 17.13
N LEU A 53 -21.15 3.10 15.95
CA LEU A 53 -22.57 3.13 15.66
C LEU A 53 -23.34 2.19 16.57
N LEU A 54 -22.82 1.02 16.79
CA LEU A 54 -23.46 0.07 17.69
C LEU A 54 -23.51 0.60 19.10
N THR A 55 -22.42 1.21 19.54
CA THR A 55 -22.37 1.76 20.88
C THR A 55 -23.39 2.87 21.05
N VAL A 56 -23.50 3.75 20.07
CA VAL A 56 -24.47 4.82 20.12
C VAL A 56 -25.88 4.26 20.12
N ASP A 57 -26.11 3.24 19.30
CA ASP A 57 -27.41 2.63 19.21
C ASP A 57 -27.82 2.03 20.54
N GLU A 58 -26.90 1.37 21.20
CA GLU A 58 -27.16 0.81 22.51
C GLU A 58 -27.43 1.90 23.54
N ALA A 59 -26.67 2.96 23.47
CA ALA A 59 -26.86 4.07 24.38
C ALA A 59 -28.24 4.69 24.20
N LEU A 60 -28.72 4.74 22.99
CA LEU A 60 -30.01 5.28 22.71
C LEU A 60 -31.13 4.34 23.20
N ARG A 61 -30.86 3.06 23.21
CA ARG A 61 -31.86 2.10 23.65
C ARG A 61 -31.95 1.99 25.15
N THR A 62 -30.84 2.04 25.82
CA THR A 62 -30.79 1.73 27.23
C THR A 62 -31.08 2.89 28.17
N PRO A 63 -30.78 4.12 27.79
CA PRO A 63 -30.91 5.21 28.76
C PRO A 63 -32.33 5.35 29.30
N ALA A 64 -33.29 5.01 28.51
CA ALA A 64 -34.66 5.16 28.92
C ALA A 64 -35.01 4.25 30.08
N SER A 65 -34.27 3.19 30.19
CA SER A 65 -34.52 2.22 31.26
C SER A 65 -34.13 2.73 32.63
N VAL A 66 -33.40 3.79 32.62
CA VAL A 66 -33.02 4.38 33.91
C VAL A 66 -34.14 5.24 34.41
#